data_a07f3e3a057a5b4abe1a4c9cffcc7e45
#
_entry.id   a07f3e3a057a5b4abe1a4c9cffcc7e45
#
_cell.length_a   1.000
_cell.length_b   1.000
_cell.length_c   1.000
_cell.angle_alpha   90.00
_cell.angle_beta   90.00
_cell.angle_gamma   90.00
#
_symmetry.space_group_name_H-M   'P 1'
#
loop_
_entity.id
_entity.type
_entity.pdbx_description
1 polymer ?
#
loop_
_entity_poly.entity_id
_entity_poly.type
_entity_poly.pdbx_seq_one_letter_code
_entity_poly.pdbx_strand_id
1 'polypeptide(L)'
;LSNPLLGTKIHSCSDEFFGPAKRMLNQNEPIFKENLFDNHGKWMDGWETRRKRTKGYDYLILKLGKPGLIKKVDVDTSYFSGNHPEKISLQACISKKNIPDKKTKWTTIIKKNSTKANSHHFFNIKNKNYFTHIKLNIFPDGGVARLRVYGLMKIKNKFQKKIQNLASVLTGAVPIACNNEHFGRAENILAPGIGKNMGDGWETRRSRGKNFDWLILKCATPGKINKIQI
;
A
#
# COMPACT_ATOMS: atom_id res chain seq x y z
N LEU A 1 -0.66 3.05 -4.36
CA LEU A 1 -0.33 2.05 -5.37
C LEU A 1 -0.15 0.66 -4.75
N SER A 2 0.27 0.57 -3.47
CA SER A 2 0.46 -0.70 -2.75
C SER A 2 -0.84 -1.34 -2.20
N ASN A 3 -1.99 -0.75 -2.44
CA ASN A 3 -3.27 -1.27 -1.94
C ASN A 3 -3.67 -2.57 -2.66
N PRO A 4 -3.94 -3.68 -1.93
CA PRO A 4 -4.41 -4.93 -2.50
C PRO A 4 -5.74 -4.81 -3.25
N LEU A 5 -6.63 -3.90 -2.84
CA LEU A 5 -7.89 -3.65 -3.55
C LEU A 5 -7.67 -3.12 -4.98
N LEU A 6 -6.52 -2.50 -5.27
CA LEU A 6 -6.13 -2.10 -6.62
C LEU A 6 -5.56 -3.27 -7.44
N GLY A 7 -5.47 -4.46 -6.86
CA GLY A 7 -4.88 -5.65 -7.48
C GLY A 7 -3.38 -5.81 -7.21
N THR A 8 -2.80 -5.03 -6.28
CA THR A 8 -1.41 -5.22 -5.86
C THR A 8 -1.26 -6.51 -5.06
N LYS A 9 -0.22 -7.27 -5.37
CA LYS A 9 0.05 -8.57 -4.75
C LYS A 9 1.53 -8.68 -4.39
N ILE A 10 1.79 -9.35 -3.28
CA ILE A 10 3.13 -9.87 -3.00
C ILE A 10 3.41 -10.99 -3.97
N HIS A 11 4.58 -10.91 -4.57
CA HIS A 11 4.98 -11.87 -5.56
C HIS A 11 5.97 -12.89 -5.00
N SER A 12 6.96 -12.42 -4.29
CA SER A 12 7.94 -13.26 -3.58
C SER A 12 8.58 -12.46 -2.44
N CYS A 13 9.04 -13.18 -1.43
CA CYS A 13 9.91 -12.67 -0.37
C CYS A 13 10.99 -13.70 -0.08
N SER A 14 12.09 -13.25 0.50
CA SER A 14 13.21 -14.13 0.89
C SER A 14 12.88 -14.96 2.12
N ASP A 15 12.13 -14.39 3.06
CA ASP A 15 11.68 -15.01 4.30
C ASP A 15 10.45 -14.28 4.85
N GLU A 16 9.53 -14.99 5.50
CA GLU A 16 8.35 -14.45 6.18
C GLU A 16 7.95 -15.30 7.39
N PHE A 17 8.94 -15.89 8.04
CA PHE A 17 8.75 -16.87 9.09
C PHE A 17 7.96 -16.32 10.29
N PHE A 18 8.33 -15.16 10.81
CA PHE A 18 7.65 -14.56 11.97
C PHE A 18 6.41 -13.76 11.60
N GLY A 19 6.36 -13.16 10.41
CA GLY A 19 5.23 -12.38 9.96
C GLY A 19 5.00 -12.46 8.46
N PRO A 20 3.83 -12.99 8.00
CA PRO A 20 3.54 -13.07 6.58
C PRO A 20 3.59 -11.69 5.90
N ALA A 21 4.28 -11.61 4.78
CA ALA A 21 4.51 -10.37 4.05
C ALA A 21 3.20 -9.65 3.64
N LYS A 22 2.11 -10.38 3.46
CA LYS A 22 0.79 -9.82 3.14
C LYS A 22 0.25 -8.85 4.21
N ARG A 23 0.66 -9.02 5.49
CA ARG A 23 0.26 -8.11 6.57
C ARG A 23 0.73 -6.68 6.31
N MET A 24 1.91 -6.50 5.72
CA MET A 24 2.49 -5.19 5.39
C MET A 24 1.64 -4.38 4.40
N LEU A 25 0.76 -5.00 3.62
CA LEU A 25 -0.14 -4.34 2.67
C LEU A 25 -1.51 -4.00 3.26
N ASN A 26 -1.75 -4.31 4.53
CA ASN A 26 -3.00 -3.95 5.21
C ASN A 26 -3.22 -2.43 5.14
N GLN A 27 -4.46 -2.01 4.86
CA GLN A 27 -4.79 -0.58 4.72
C GLN A 27 -4.93 0.13 6.06
N ASN A 28 -5.34 -0.60 7.09
CA ASN A 28 -5.48 -0.06 8.45
C ASN A 28 -4.10 0.22 9.06
N GLU A 29 -4.08 1.13 10.02
CA GLU A 29 -2.87 1.36 10.81
C GLU A 29 -2.46 0.05 11.53
N PRO A 30 -1.16 -0.17 11.75
CA PRO A 30 -0.71 -1.35 12.46
C PRO A 30 -1.21 -1.35 13.90
N ILE A 31 -1.51 -2.55 14.40
CA ILE A 31 -1.94 -2.75 15.77
C ILE A 31 -0.94 -3.60 16.55
N PHE A 32 -0.86 -3.38 17.84
CA PHE A 32 -0.08 -4.18 18.75
C PHE A 32 -1.00 -4.92 19.74
N LYS A 33 -0.79 -6.22 19.89
CA LYS A 33 -1.51 -7.05 20.86
C LYS A 33 -0.51 -7.70 21.80
N GLU A 34 -0.45 -7.19 23.03
CA GLU A 34 0.57 -7.57 24.00
C GLU A 34 0.64 -9.07 24.27
N ASN A 35 -0.52 -9.72 24.40
CA ASN A 35 -0.61 -11.13 24.81
C ASN A 35 -0.94 -12.06 23.65
N LEU A 36 -0.72 -11.64 22.40
CA LEU A 36 -0.97 -12.48 21.23
C LEU A 36 0.34 -13.11 20.75
N PHE A 37 0.32 -14.44 20.68
CA PHE A 37 1.40 -15.26 20.14
C PHE A 37 0.84 -16.19 19.07
N ASP A 38 1.66 -16.57 18.13
CA ASP A 38 1.38 -17.64 17.15
C ASP A 38 2.46 -18.74 17.25
N ASN A 39 2.42 -19.71 16.35
CA ASN A 39 3.35 -20.85 16.37
C ASN A 39 4.82 -20.46 16.16
N HIS A 40 5.10 -19.21 15.77
CA HIS A 40 6.44 -18.71 15.50
C HIS A 40 6.92 -17.69 16.55
N GLY A 41 6.10 -17.37 17.54
CA GLY A 41 6.44 -16.46 18.62
C GLY A 41 5.47 -15.30 18.78
N LYS A 42 5.97 -14.13 19.18
CA LYS A 42 5.15 -12.92 19.36
C LYS A 42 4.51 -12.52 18.03
N TRP A 43 3.17 -12.40 18.02
CA TRP A 43 2.46 -11.94 16.85
C TRP A 43 2.71 -10.44 16.57
N MET A 44 3.14 -10.13 15.36
CA MET A 44 3.34 -8.76 14.91
C MET A 44 2.47 -8.46 13.68
N ASP A 45 1.91 -7.25 13.63
CA ASP A 45 1.08 -6.80 12.51
C ASP A 45 1.92 -6.21 11.37
N GLY A 46 2.74 -7.08 10.76
CA GLY A 46 3.62 -6.71 9.67
C GLY A 46 4.31 -7.92 9.04
N TRP A 47 5.19 -7.63 8.09
CA TRP A 47 6.13 -8.60 7.55
C TRP A 47 7.34 -8.69 8.47
N GLU A 48 7.74 -9.90 8.84
CA GLU A 48 8.90 -10.11 9.70
C GLU A 48 9.68 -11.36 9.30
N THR A 49 10.98 -11.18 9.12
CA THR A 49 11.93 -12.23 8.73
C THR A 49 12.68 -12.77 9.93
N ARG A 50 13.25 -13.96 9.80
CA ARG A 50 14.19 -14.50 10.77
C ARG A 50 15.46 -13.64 10.84
N ARG A 51 16.13 -13.66 11.98
CA ARG A 51 17.43 -13.05 12.12
C ARG A 51 18.44 -13.70 11.18
N LYS A 52 18.99 -12.88 10.27
CA LYS A 52 19.98 -13.33 9.29
C LYS A 52 21.37 -13.41 9.90
N ARG A 53 21.86 -14.63 10.07
CA ARG A 53 23.19 -14.92 10.62
C ARG A 53 24.28 -15.06 9.56
N THR A 54 23.91 -14.96 8.30
CA THR A 54 24.81 -15.03 7.13
C THR A 54 24.90 -13.68 6.44
N LYS A 55 25.95 -13.46 5.66
CA LYS A 55 26.05 -12.24 4.83
C LYS A 55 24.86 -12.15 3.86
N GLY A 56 24.29 -10.97 3.72
CA GLY A 56 23.19 -10.72 2.78
C GLY A 56 22.12 -9.78 3.34
N TYR A 57 20.94 -9.86 2.77
CA TYR A 57 19.79 -9.05 3.15
C TYR A 57 18.50 -9.78 2.76
N ASP A 58 17.40 -9.39 3.37
CA ASP A 58 16.09 -9.89 3.02
C ASP A 58 15.37 -8.95 2.07
N TYR A 59 14.47 -9.48 1.29
CA TYR A 59 13.74 -8.71 0.29
C TYR A 59 12.32 -9.20 0.06
N LEU A 60 11.53 -8.32 -0.48
CA LEU A 60 10.15 -8.55 -0.88
C LEU A 60 9.92 -7.94 -2.26
N ILE A 61 9.22 -8.64 -3.14
CA ILE A 61 8.81 -8.15 -4.46
C ILE A 61 7.29 -8.02 -4.51
N LEU A 62 6.82 -6.81 -4.82
CA LEU A 62 5.42 -6.50 -5.10
C LEU A 62 5.20 -6.38 -6.59
N LYS A 63 4.10 -6.93 -7.08
CA LYS A 63 3.51 -6.55 -8.36
C LYS A 63 2.39 -5.54 -8.10
N LEU A 64 2.50 -4.35 -8.65
CA LEU A 64 1.44 -3.34 -8.58
C LEU A 64 0.23 -3.78 -9.43
N GLY A 65 -0.97 -3.54 -8.93
CA GLY A 65 -2.21 -3.86 -9.67
C GLY A 65 -2.35 -3.09 -10.97
N LYS A 66 -1.80 -1.89 -11.03
CA LYS A 66 -1.66 -1.05 -12.22
C LYS A 66 -0.26 -0.43 -12.25
N PRO A 67 0.32 -0.20 -13.46
CA PRO A 67 1.56 0.56 -13.54
C PRO A 67 1.41 1.92 -12.87
N GLY A 68 2.38 2.30 -12.02
CA GLY A 68 2.30 3.51 -11.22
C GLY A 68 3.52 4.39 -11.31
N LEU A 69 3.30 5.71 -11.42
CA LEU A 69 4.31 6.75 -11.24
C LEU A 69 4.42 7.03 -9.73
N ILE A 70 5.48 6.52 -9.11
CA ILE A 70 5.67 6.62 -7.66
C ILE A 70 6.11 8.05 -7.31
N LYS A 71 5.44 8.66 -6.32
CA LYS A 71 5.72 10.03 -5.84
C LYS A 71 6.22 10.06 -4.42
N LYS A 72 5.68 9.21 -3.55
CA LYS A 72 6.05 9.12 -2.14
C LYS A 72 5.97 7.68 -1.68
N VAL A 73 6.86 7.30 -0.80
CA VAL A 73 6.84 6.00 -0.12
C VAL A 73 6.91 6.23 1.38
N ASP A 74 6.15 5.46 2.13
CA ASP A 74 6.25 5.33 3.56
C ASP A 74 6.63 3.89 3.89
N VAL A 75 7.73 3.72 4.60
CA VAL A 75 8.15 2.46 5.20
C VAL A 75 7.94 2.60 6.70
N ASP A 76 6.96 1.93 7.22
CA ASP A 76 6.51 2.02 8.60
C ASP A 76 7.04 0.84 9.41
N THR A 77 7.74 1.13 10.50
CA THR A 77 8.28 0.17 11.46
C THR A 77 7.54 0.21 12.80
N SER A 78 6.32 0.73 12.84
CA SER A 78 5.50 0.81 14.06
C SER A 78 5.45 -0.55 14.76
N TYR A 79 5.66 -0.52 16.07
CA TYR A 79 5.75 -1.66 16.98
C TYR A 79 6.94 -2.60 16.78
N PHE A 80 7.77 -2.44 15.76
CA PHE A 80 9.03 -3.13 15.60
C PHE A 80 10.14 -2.34 16.33
N SER A 81 10.24 -2.51 17.63
CA SER A 81 11.17 -1.75 18.47
C SER A 81 12.58 -2.36 18.47
N GLY A 82 12.73 -3.66 18.67
CA GLY A 82 14.02 -4.35 18.71
C GLY A 82 14.36 -5.13 17.44
N ASN A 83 13.43 -5.28 16.55
CA ASN A 83 13.46 -6.17 15.38
C ASN A 83 13.17 -5.42 14.07
N HIS A 84 13.23 -4.08 14.04
CA HIS A 84 13.18 -3.31 12.80
C HIS A 84 14.46 -3.50 11.99
N PRO A 85 14.44 -3.38 10.66
CA PRO A 85 15.66 -3.45 9.86
C PRO A 85 16.55 -2.24 10.13
N GLU A 86 17.87 -2.43 10.21
CA GLU A 86 18.81 -1.31 10.38
C GLU A 86 18.75 -0.33 9.22
N LYS A 87 18.59 -0.84 8.01
CA LYS A 87 18.54 -0.04 6.77
C LYS A 87 17.55 -0.66 5.79
N ILE A 88 17.03 0.20 4.91
CA ILE A 88 16.19 -0.23 3.78
C ILE A 88 16.72 0.36 2.46
N SER A 89 16.34 -0.25 1.35
CA SER A 89 16.39 0.36 0.02
C SER A 89 15.19 -0.08 -0.80
N LEU A 90 14.83 0.71 -1.80
CA LEU A 90 13.72 0.38 -2.68
C LEU A 90 14.14 0.44 -4.15
N GLN A 91 13.81 -0.60 -4.87
CA GLN A 91 14.02 -0.69 -6.30
C GLN A 91 12.68 -0.87 -7.01
N ALA A 92 12.59 -0.41 -8.24
CA ALA A 92 11.40 -0.59 -9.06
C ALA A 92 11.79 -1.01 -10.48
N CYS A 93 10.89 -1.73 -11.16
CA CYS A 93 11.11 -2.13 -12.54
C CYS A 93 9.84 -2.09 -13.38
N ILE A 94 10.03 -2.15 -14.69
CA ILE A 94 8.97 -2.31 -15.68
C ILE A 94 9.10 -3.71 -16.26
N SER A 95 8.09 -4.54 -16.02
CA SER A 95 8.03 -5.90 -16.56
C SER A 95 6.60 -6.23 -17.00
N LYS A 96 6.48 -6.91 -18.14
CA LYS A 96 5.22 -7.51 -18.61
C LYS A 96 4.93 -8.85 -17.92
N LYS A 97 5.97 -9.48 -17.36
CA LYS A 97 5.87 -10.77 -16.66
C LYS A 97 5.26 -10.55 -15.27
N ASN A 98 4.59 -11.56 -14.76
CA ASN A 98 4.13 -11.54 -13.38
C ASN A 98 5.31 -11.54 -12.41
N ILE A 99 6.35 -12.31 -12.75
CA ILE A 99 7.61 -12.42 -12.01
C ILE A 99 8.69 -11.75 -12.85
N PRO A 100 9.34 -10.70 -12.37
CA PRO A 100 10.54 -10.18 -12.98
C PRO A 100 11.64 -11.26 -12.96
N ASP A 101 12.23 -11.53 -14.11
CA ASP A 101 13.31 -12.52 -14.23
C ASP A 101 14.68 -11.93 -13.85
N LYS A 102 15.71 -12.79 -13.86
CA LYS A 102 17.10 -12.41 -13.54
C LYS A 102 17.67 -11.33 -14.48
N LYS A 103 17.12 -11.21 -15.71
CA LYS A 103 17.53 -10.21 -16.71
C LYS A 103 16.82 -8.87 -16.54
N THR A 104 15.83 -8.79 -15.64
CA THR A 104 15.07 -7.56 -15.42
C THR A 104 15.95 -6.47 -14.80
N LYS A 105 16.03 -5.33 -15.47
CA LYS A 105 16.74 -4.15 -14.93
C LYS A 105 15.92 -3.49 -13.85
N TRP A 106 16.48 -3.42 -12.65
CA TRP A 106 15.91 -2.73 -11.50
C TRP A 106 16.49 -1.32 -11.39
N THR A 107 15.64 -0.33 -11.22
CA THR A 107 16.01 1.06 -10.95
C THR A 107 15.93 1.29 -9.44
N THR A 108 17.00 1.73 -8.82
CA THR A 108 16.99 2.15 -7.41
C THR A 108 16.26 3.48 -7.28
N ILE A 109 15.14 3.50 -6.57
CA ILE A 109 14.32 4.69 -6.32
C ILE A 109 14.51 5.24 -4.90
N ILE A 110 14.92 4.39 -3.95
CA ILE A 110 15.41 4.79 -2.64
C ILE A 110 16.75 4.08 -2.43
N LYS A 111 17.82 4.86 -2.27
CA LYS A 111 19.14 4.33 -1.90
C LYS A 111 19.07 3.74 -0.49
N LYS A 112 20.11 2.99 -0.10
CA LYS A 112 20.22 2.43 1.25
C LYS A 112 20.17 3.53 2.31
N ASN A 113 19.14 3.54 3.14
CA ASN A 113 18.89 4.50 4.21
C ASN A 113 18.70 3.78 5.53
N SER A 114 19.19 4.36 6.61
CA SER A 114 18.93 3.89 7.97
C SER A 114 17.47 4.08 8.33
N THR A 115 16.96 3.18 9.16
CA THR A 115 15.63 3.26 9.75
C THR A 115 15.74 3.39 11.26
N LYS A 116 14.63 3.75 11.88
CA LYS A 116 14.47 3.83 13.33
C LYS A 116 13.38 2.83 13.74
N ALA A 117 13.47 2.39 14.98
CA ALA A 117 12.42 1.60 15.60
C ALA A 117 11.12 2.41 15.69
N ASN A 118 9.98 1.72 15.60
CA ASN A 118 8.65 2.28 15.88
C ASN A 118 8.40 3.64 15.22
N SER A 119 8.69 3.75 13.92
CA SER A 119 8.72 5.03 13.19
C SER A 119 8.24 4.91 11.77
N HIS A 120 7.69 6.00 11.25
CA HIS A 120 7.43 6.18 9.82
C HIS A 120 8.65 6.78 9.11
N HIS A 121 8.95 6.26 7.91
CA HIS A 121 10.06 6.72 7.08
C HIS A 121 9.51 7.15 5.72
N PHE A 122 9.35 8.46 5.56
CA PHE A 122 8.80 9.07 4.35
C PHE A 122 9.88 9.42 3.34
N PHE A 123 9.71 8.99 2.09
CA PHE A 123 10.62 9.27 1.00
C PHE A 123 9.86 9.90 -0.17
N ASN A 124 10.26 11.09 -0.58
CA ASN A 124 9.77 11.72 -1.81
C ASN A 124 10.56 11.19 -3.00
N ILE A 125 9.87 10.73 -4.03
CA ILE A 125 10.45 10.08 -5.20
C ILE A 125 10.38 11.00 -6.41
N LYS A 126 11.54 11.43 -6.90
CA LYS A 126 11.68 12.23 -8.13
C LYS A 126 11.92 11.28 -9.31
N ASN A 127 10.86 10.70 -9.85
CA ASN A 127 10.93 9.81 -11.01
C ASN A 127 9.80 10.11 -11.98
N LYS A 128 10.02 9.86 -13.28
CA LYS A 128 9.04 10.08 -14.35
C LYS A 128 8.51 8.77 -14.96
N ASN A 129 9.00 7.61 -14.51
CA ASN A 129 8.63 6.33 -15.08
C ASN A 129 7.45 5.70 -14.35
N TYR A 130 6.60 4.99 -15.10
CA TYR A 130 5.55 4.15 -14.55
C TYR A 130 6.07 2.74 -14.33
N PHE A 131 6.20 2.33 -13.08
CA PHE A 131 6.69 1.01 -12.71
C PHE A 131 5.56 -0.01 -12.55
N THR A 132 5.88 -1.27 -12.74
CA THR A 132 4.94 -2.39 -12.56
C THR A 132 5.26 -3.22 -11.32
N HIS A 133 6.51 -3.20 -10.87
CA HIS A 133 6.98 -3.94 -9.70
C HIS A 133 7.86 -3.07 -8.82
N ILE A 134 7.84 -3.41 -7.54
CA ILE A 134 8.66 -2.78 -6.50
C ILE A 134 9.34 -3.90 -5.72
N LYS A 135 10.61 -3.69 -5.39
CA LYS A 135 11.40 -4.55 -4.52
C LYS A 135 11.87 -3.75 -3.31
N LEU A 136 11.35 -4.10 -2.15
CA LEU A 136 11.84 -3.61 -0.86
C LEU A 136 12.96 -4.53 -0.39
N ASN A 137 14.12 -3.97 -0.10
CA ASN A 137 15.22 -4.68 0.54
C ASN A 137 15.36 -4.17 1.98
N ILE A 138 15.53 -5.07 2.92
CA ILE A 138 15.78 -4.80 4.34
C ILE A 138 17.13 -5.38 4.73
N PHE A 139 17.90 -4.66 5.54
CA PHE A 139 19.29 -4.99 5.86
C PHE A 139 19.51 -5.03 7.38
N PRO A 140 20.06 -6.14 7.93
CA PRO A 140 20.24 -7.42 7.25
C PRO A 140 18.91 -8.18 7.14
N ASP A 141 18.02 -8.01 8.11
CA ASP A 141 16.74 -8.64 8.34
C ASP A 141 15.82 -7.69 9.11
N GLY A 142 14.65 -8.15 9.56
CA GLY A 142 13.79 -7.44 10.49
C GLY A 142 12.33 -7.41 10.09
N GLY A 143 11.58 -6.50 10.73
CA GLY A 143 10.15 -6.34 10.54
C GLY A 143 9.76 -4.97 9.99
N VAL A 144 8.74 -4.98 9.13
CA VAL A 144 8.11 -3.79 8.54
C VAL A 144 6.60 -3.92 8.72
N ALA A 145 6.02 -2.99 9.45
CA ALA A 145 4.59 -2.98 9.72
C ALA A 145 3.78 -2.69 8.45
N ARG A 146 4.14 -1.62 7.71
CA ARG A 146 3.45 -1.23 6.47
C ARG A 146 4.42 -0.73 5.41
N LEU A 147 4.07 -0.99 4.15
CA LEU A 147 4.66 -0.35 2.99
C LEU A 147 3.58 0.37 2.21
N ARG A 148 3.54 1.68 2.31
CA ARG A 148 2.58 2.51 1.59
C ARG A 148 3.28 3.22 0.43
N VAL A 149 2.76 3.03 -0.77
CA VAL A 149 3.32 3.59 -2.00
C VAL A 149 2.29 4.50 -2.64
N TYR A 150 2.57 5.78 -2.63
CA TYR A 150 1.72 6.83 -3.16
C TYR A 150 2.19 7.28 -4.54
N GLY A 151 1.24 7.59 -5.41
CA GLY A 151 1.56 8.07 -6.75
C GLY A 151 0.37 7.98 -7.70
N LEU A 152 0.64 8.18 -8.98
CA LEU A 152 -0.37 8.21 -10.02
C LEU A 152 -0.41 6.87 -10.76
N MET A 153 -1.58 6.29 -10.90
CA MET A 153 -1.76 5.10 -11.73
C MET A 153 -1.78 5.45 -13.21
N LYS A 154 -1.22 4.59 -14.05
CA LYS A 154 -1.37 4.69 -15.49
C LYS A 154 -2.78 4.22 -15.87
N ILE A 155 -3.64 5.18 -16.15
CA ILE A 155 -5.01 4.93 -16.62
C ILE A 155 -4.97 4.79 -18.12
N LYS A 156 -5.59 3.73 -18.66
CA LYS A 156 -5.81 3.61 -20.09
C LYS A 156 -6.98 4.52 -20.47
N ASN A 157 -6.70 5.67 -21.05
CA ASN A 157 -7.70 6.59 -21.60
C ASN A 157 -8.34 6.01 -22.87
N LYS A 158 -9.00 4.87 -22.77
CA LYS A 158 -9.93 4.43 -23.79
C LYS A 158 -11.32 4.78 -23.26
N PHE A 159 -11.79 5.97 -23.61
CA PHE A 159 -13.21 6.31 -23.50
C PHE A 159 -13.98 5.33 -24.40
N GLN A 160 -14.40 4.23 -23.79
CA GLN A 160 -15.34 3.32 -24.45
C GLN A 160 -16.75 3.89 -24.22
N LYS A 161 -17.63 3.82 -25.24
CA LYS A 161 -19.08 4.13 -25.15
C LYS A 161 -19.84 3.21 -24.17
N LYS A 162 -19.16 2.55 -23.25
CA LYS A 162 -19.70 1.63 -22.24
C LYS A 162 -19.94 2.35 -20.94
N ILE A 163 -20.96 1.95 -20.23
CA ILE A 163 -21.20 2.38 -18.84
C ILE A 163 -19.98 2.08 -18.00
N GLN A 164 -19.47 3.09 -17.29
CA GLN A 164 -18.28 3.00 -16.46
C GLN A 164 -18.60 3.50 -15.06
N ASN A 165 -17.90 2.97 -14.06
CA ASN A 165 -17.96 3.52 -12.72
C ASN A 165 -17.10 4.81 -12.67
N LEU A 166 -17.76 5.98 -12.68
CA LEU A 166 -17.13 7.30 -12.64
C LEU A 166 -16.49 7.60 -11.28
N ALA A 167 -16.92 6.92 -10.22
CA ALA A 167 -16.42 7.08 -8.86
C ALA A 167 -15.35 6.04 -8.49
N SER A 168 -14.77 5.32 -9.45
CA SER A 168 -13.73 4.34 -9.15
C SER A 168 -12.33 4.93 -9.27
N VAL A 169 -11.47 4.62 -8.29
CA VAL A 169 -10.05 4.96 -8.35
C VAL A 169 -9.37 4.30 -9.56
N LEU A 170 -9.85 3.15 -10.04
CA LEU A 170 -9.31 2.46 -11.24
C LEU A 170 -9.55 3.25 -12.52
N THR A 171 -10.56 4.11 -12.57
CA THR A 171 -10.83 5.02 -13.69
C THR A 171 -10.21 6.39 -13.48
N GLY A 172 -9.78 6.74 -12.27
CA GLY A 172 -9.10 7.98 -11.94
C GLY A 172 -9.90 8.94 -11.07
N ALA A 173 -10.99 8.48 -10.46
CA ALA A 173 -11.70 9.26 -9.45
C ALA A 173 -10.83 9.50 -8.22
N VAL A 174 -10.99 10.66 -7.60
CA VAL A 174 -10.27 11.04 -6.37
C VAL A 174 -11.21 11.78 -5.42
N PRO A 175 -11.10 11.57 -4.10
CA PRO A 175 -11.77 12.44 -3.14
C PRO A 175 -11.09 13.81 -3.15
N ILE A 176 -11.88 14.86 -3.09
CA ILE A 176 -11.39 16.24 -3.04
C ILE A 176 -11.44 16.78 -1.62
N ALA A 177 -12.54 16.53 -0.92
CA ALA A 177 -12.75 16.95 0.44
C ALA A 177 -13.85 16.14 1.11
N CYS A 178 -13.78 16.02 2.42
CA CYS A 178 -14.85 15.56 3.29
C CYS A 178 -14.80 16.35 4.60
N ASN A 179 -15.91 16.39 5.30
CA ASN A 179 -15.94 17.07 6.62
C ASN A 179 -15.37 16.20 7.74
N ASN A 180 -15.43 14.88 7.61
CA ASN A 180 -14.97 13.93 8.62
C ASN A 180 -14.59 12.59 7.99
N GLU A 181 -13.48 11.99 8.43
CA GLU A 181 -13.01 10.65 8.05
C GLU A 181 -12.30 9.97 9.23
N HIS A 182 -12.91 10.11 10.41
CA HIS A 182 -12.27 9.74 11.69
C HIS A 182 -11.96 8.24 11.79
N PHE A 183 -12.88 7.38 11.39
CA PHE A 183 -12.73 5.92 11.48
C PHE A 183 -12.37 5.28 10.14
N GLY A 184 -12.80 5.85 9.01
CA GLY A 184 -12.53 5.32 7.68
C GLY A 184 -12.29 6.44 6.67
N ARG A 185 -11.24 6.31 5.88
CA ARG A 185 -10.84 7.33 4.90
C ARG A 185 -11.79 7.40 3.71
N ALA A 186 -11.99 8.60 3.19
CA ALA A 186 -12.82 8.86 2.02
C ALA A 186 -12.37 8.08 0.75
N GLU A 187 -11.07 7.82 0.59
CA GLU A 187 -10.54 7.04 -0.53
C GLU A 187 -11.07 5.61 -0.58
N ASN A 188 -11.47 5.04 0.55
CA ASN A 188 -11.90 3.65 0.64
C ASN A 188 -13.12 3.37 -0.23
N ILE A 189 -14.09 4.31 -0.30
CA ILE A 189 -15.31 4.11 -1.12
C ILE A 189 -15.05 4.11 -2.63
N LEU A 190 -13.87 4.57 -3.08
CA LEU A 190 -13.47 4.55 -4.48
C LEU A 190 -12.76 3.26 -4.88
N ALA A 191 -12.45 2.40 -3.90
CA ALA A 191 -11.78 1.14 -4.13
C ALA A 191 -12.68 0.17 -4.92
N PRO A 192 -12.11 -0.67 -5.80
CA PRO A 192 -12.89 -1.67 -6.51
C PRO A 192 -13.31 -2.82 -5.60
N GLY A 193 -14.47 -3.40 -5.87
CA GLY A 193 -15.01 -4.53 -5.13
C GLY A 193 -16.03 -4.13 -4.08
N ILE A 194 -16.39 -5.09 -3.24
CA ILE A 194 -17.30 -4.92 -2.11
C ILE A 194 -16.47 -4.84 -0.84
N GLY A 195 -16.78 -3.90 0.04
CA GLY A 195 -16.17 -3.80 1.36
C GLY A 195 -16.39 -5.09 2.15
N LYS A 196 -15.38 -5.54 2.86
CA LYS A 196 -15.42 -6.76 3.68
C LYS A 196 -15.80 -6.47 5.13
N ASN A 197 -15.48 -5.28 5.59
CA ASN A 197 -15.77 -4.79 6.93
C ASN A 197 -15.79 -3.25 6.94
N MET A 198 -16.10 -2.65 8.08
CA MET A 198 -16.20 -1.19 8.24
C MET A 198 -14.91 -0.45 7.87
N GLY A 199 -13.73 -1.05 8.08
CA GLY A 199 -12.44 -0.44 7.72
C GLY A 199 -12.21 -0.27 6.22
N ASP A 200 -13.02 -0.91 5.37
CA ASP A 200 -12.95 -0.79 3.90
C ASP A 200 -13.86 0.35 3.36
N GLY A 201 -14.58 1.06 4.24
CA GLY A 201 -15.48 2.14 3.89
C GLY A 201 -14.99 3.53 4.34
N TRP A 202 -15.74 4.55 3.97
CA TRP A 202 -15.64 5.87 4.58
C TRP A 202 -16.52 5.88 5.82
N GLU A 203 -15.93 6.24 6.96
CA GLU A 203 -16.63 6.24 8.23
C GLU A 203 -16.32 7.50 9.03
N THR A 204 -17.37 8.19 9.42
CA THR A 204 -17.31 9.45 10.15
C THR A 204 -17.54 9.22 11.64
N ARG A 205 -17.18 10.19 12.45
CA ARG A 205 -17.59 10.27 13.86
C ARG A 205 -19.11 10.39 13.94
N ARG A 206 -19.75 9.68 14.87
CA ARG A 206 -21.20 9.84 15.08
C ARG A 206 -21.53 11.28 15.45
N SER A 207 -22.27 11.96 14.58
CA SER A 207 -22.83 13.28 14.84
C SER A 207 -24.20 13.13 15.49
N ARG A 208 -24.40 13.70 16.67
CA ARG A 208 -25.69 13.68 17.39
C ARG A 208 -26.46 14.98 17.24
N GLY A 209 -26.01 15.90 16.40
CA GLY A 209 -26.62 17.19 16.13
C GLY A 209 -27.40 17.22 14.81
N LYS A 210 -27.86 18.43 14.42
CA LYS A 210 -28.55 18.68 13.15
C LYS A 210 -27.63 18.70 11.91
N ASN A 211 -26.35 18.35 12.07
CA ASN A 211 -25.37 18.36 11.01
C ASN A 211 -25.42 17.06 10.20
N PHE A 212 -24.95 17.12 8.97
CA PHE A 212 -24.78 15.97 8.07
C PHE A 212 -23.32 15.83 7.68
N ASP A 213 -22.89 14.62 7.37
CA ASP A 213 -21.57 14.35 6.82
C ASP A 213 -21.64 14.39 5.29
N TRP A 214 -20.56 14.87 4.69
CA TRP A 214 -20.47 15.05 3.25
C TRP A 214 -19.08 14.70 2.71
N LEU A 215 -19.06 14.27 1.46
CA LEU A 215 -17.87 13.95 0.71
C LEU A 215 -17.99 14.51 -0.71
N ILE A 216 -16.97 15.17 -1.20
CA ILE A 216 -16.84 15.65 -2.57
C ILE A 216 -15.87 14.77 -3.35
N LEU A 217 -16.36 14.18 -4.43
CA LEU A 217 -15.57 13.37 -5.34
C LEU A 217 -15.37 14.09 -6.68
N LYS A 218 -14.14 14.10 -7.16
CA LYS A 218 -13.86 14.40 -8.55
C LYS A 218 -13.99 13.10 -9.33
N CYS A 219 -14.97 13.03 -10.23
CA CYS A 219 -15.10 11.90 -11.15
C CYS A 219 -13.88 11.78 -12.07
N ALA A 220 -13.61 10.57 -12.52
CA ALA A 220 -12.51 10.29 -13.43
C ALA A 220 -12.57 11.10 -14.73
N THR A 221 -13.76 11.38 -15.20
CA THR A 221 -14.07 12.12 -16.43
C THR A 221 -15.48 12.74 -16.31
N PRO A 222 -15.77 13.82 -17.03
CA PRO A 222 -17.14 14.28 -17.19
C PRO A 222 -18.00 13.16 -17.77
N GLY A 223 -19.20 12.99 -17.22
CA GLY A 223 -20.12 11.95 -17.67
C GLY A 223 -21.53 12.14 -17.15
N LYS A 224 -22.48 11.44 -17.79
CA LYS A 224 -23.87 11.38 -17.33
C LYS A 224 -24.01 10.28 -16.28
N ILE A 225 -24.48 10.64 -15.10
CA ILE A 225 -24.75 9.67 -14.02
C ILE A 225 -26.11 9.01 -14.30
N ASN A 226 -26.09 7.70 -14.52
CA ASN A 226 -27.31 6.92 -14.75
C ASN A 226 -27.74 6.14 -13.51
N LYS A 227 -26.81 5.80 -12.62
CA LYS A 227 -27.07 5.04 -11.40
C LYS A 227 -26.04 5.40 -10.33
N ILE A 228 -26.46 5.48 -9.08
CA ILE A 228 -25.62 5.57 -7.90
C ILE A 228 -25.91 4.32 -7.07
N GLN A 229 -24.88 3.69 -6.55
CA GLN A 229 -24.94 2.58 -5.62
C GLN A 229 -24.09 2.93 -4.41
N ILE A 230 -24.70 2.87 -3.23
CA ILE A 230 -24.08 3.12 -1.92
C ILE A 230 -24.19 1.84 -1.10
#